data_feb0a89a5f8541dfa73dcfdc5aab1226
#
_entry.id   feb0a89a5f8541dfa73dcfdc5aab1226
#
_cell.length_a   1.000
_cell.length_b   1.000
_cell.length_c   1.000
_cell.angle_alpha   90.00
_cell.angle_beta   90.00
_cell.angle_gamma   90.00
#
_symmetry.space_group_name_H-M   'P 1'
#
loop_
_entity.id
_entity.type
_entity.pdbx_description
1 polymer ?
#
loop_
_entity_poly.entity_id
_entity_poly.type
_entity_poly.pdbx_seq_one_letter_code
_entity_poly.pdbx_strand_id
1 'polypeptide(L)'
;MPEFIIGARGHDFGRQTPEALFSAIGQAGFRCTQLAFTKAIEGVKSYADVTPSLVEAARAASKASNVGIAVDGTYVELSYADEEKRKAEVAKVLSQIPVAKALGAGCMGSETTNMAKQPGISRKEAQEALLRSLGEILPACEEQGVLFAVECVYYHAMNTPEAVKMVLDTMASPNLRVICDFANYVGPENASLDAQRRLWDKVGSWYGDKIVAVHFKGQNFQPDGTLYSTSLEDSCVDYAGGFEMLRQMPQASLPVLREEAVPARAASDIAFMKQFAS
;
A
#
# COMPACT_ATOMS: atom_id res chain seq x y z
N MET A 1 -14.19 -5.96 -16.02
CA MET A 1 -13.00 -5.08 -16.01
C MET A 1 -13.23 -4.05 -14.91
N PRO A 2 -12.33 -3.88 -13.94
CA PRO A 2 -12.50 -2.93 -12.86
C PRO A 2 -12.46 -1.47 -13.37
N GLU A 3 -13.20 -0.59 -12.69
CA GLU A 3 -13.01 0.84 -12.79
C GLU A 3 -11.77 1.25 -11.99
N PHE A 4 -10.82 1.97 -12.59
CA PHE A 4 -9.64 2.44 -11.89
C PHE A 4 -9.86 3.84 -11.33
N ILE A 5 -9.78 3.99 -10.00
CA ILE A 5 -9.97 5.25 -9.30
C ILE A 5 -8.60 5.85 -8.99
N ILE A 6 -8.21 6.90 -9.71
CA ILE A 6 -6.90 7.52 -9.55
C ILE A 6 -6.87 8.35 -8.27
N GLY A 7 -5.90 8.03 -7.41
CA GLY A 7 -5.65 8.67 -6.13
C GLY A 7 -4.18 8.98 -5.91
N ALA A 8 -3.86 9.45 -4.71
CA ALA A 8 -2.50 9.72 -4.30
C ALA A 8 -2.27 9.36 -2.83
N ARG A 9 -1.01 9.15 -2.48
CA ARG A 9 -0.57 9.00 -1.10
C ARG A 9 -0.64 10.35 -0.38
N GLY A 10 -1.45 10.43 0.70
CA GLY A 10 -1.80 11.70 1.34
C GLY A 10 -0.60 12.49 1.86
N HIS A 11 0.38 11.83 2.48
CA HIS A 11 1.54 12.52 3.04
C HIS A 11 2.53 13.11 2.01
N ASP A 12 2.36 12.82 0.74
CA ASP A 12 3.09 13.49 -0.33
C ASP A 12 2.64 14.96 -0.51
N PHE A 13 1.47 15.30 0.05
CA PHE A 13 0.95 16.68 0.12
C PHE A 13 1.43 17.44 1.36
N GLY A 14 2.33 16.84 2.15
CA GLY A 14 2.83 17.40 3.40
C GLY A 14 1.91 17.13 4.60
N ARG A 15 2.35 17.58 5.78
CA ARG A 15 1.54 17.50 7.00
C ARG A 15 0.57 18.68 7.06
N GLN A 16 -0.72 18.38 7.23
CA GLN A 16 -1.78 19.38 7.21
C GLN A 16 -2.92 18.97 8.16
N THR A 17 -3.87 19.89 8.41
CA THR A 17 -5.16 19.48 9.01
C THR A 17 -5.93 18.56 8.04
N PRO A 18 -6.86 17.74 8.52
CA PRO A 18 -7.66 16.89 7.64
C PRO A 18 -8.33 17.68 6.50
N GLU A 19 -8.94 18.82 6.82
CA GLU A 19 -9.67 19.66 5.86
C GLU A 19 -8.73 20.17 4.75
N ALA A 20 -7.57 20.69 5.13
CA ALA A 20 -6.58 21.22 4.19
C ALA A 20 -6.01 20.09 3.31
N LEU A 21 -5.68 18.95 3.90
CA LEU A 21 -5.13 17.80 3.19
C LEU A 21 -6.10 17.27 2.12
N PHE A 22 -7.34 16.95 2.51
CA PHE A 22 -8.32 16.42 1.57
C PHE A 22 -8.72 17.43 0.49
N SER A 23 -8.81 18.71 0.86
CA SER A 23 -9.03 19.80 -0.12
C SER A 23 -7.89 19.87 -1.14
N ALA A 24 -6.63 19.82 -0.70
CA ALA A 24 -5.46 19.86 -1.60
C ALA A 24 -5.43 18.65 -2.55
N ILE A 25 -5.72 17.44 -2.04
CA ILE A 25 -5.77 16.22 -2.85
C ILE A 25 -6.88 16.31 -3.91
N GLY A 26 -8.08 16.76 -3.51
CA GLY A 26 -9.22 16.90 -4.41
C GLY A 26 -9.00 17.98 -5.49
N GLN A 27 -8.42 19.14 -5.11
CA GLN A 27 -8.07 20.21 -6.04
C GLN A 27 -6.98 19.80 -7.04
N ALA A 28 -6.05 18.92 -6.63
CA ALA A 28 -5.06 18.32 -7.52
C ALA A 28 -5.66 17.34 -8.55
N GLY A 29 -6.94 16.94 -8.37
CA GLY A 29 -7.68 16.09 -9.29
C GLY A 29 -7.74 14.61 -8.89
N PHE A 30 -7.15 14.22 -7.77
CA PHE A 30 -7.23 12.85 -7.24
C PHE A 30 -8.59 12.58 -6.57
N ARG A 31 -9.05 11.33 -6.65
CA ARG A 31 -10.38 10.91 -6.17
C ARG A 31 -10.34 9.96 -4.97
N CYS A 32 -9.18 9.45 -4.63
CA CYS A 32 -8.97 8.68 -3.42
C CYS A 32 -7.56 8.89 -2.87
N THR A 33 -7.34 8.45 -1.64
CA THR A 33 -6.04 8.60 -0.97
C THR A 33 -5.70 7.41 -0.07
N GLN A 34 -4.40 7.19 0.14
CA GLN A 34 -3.88 6.49 1.30
C GLN A 34 -3.63 7.52 2.40
N LEU A 35 -4.39 7.43 3.47
CA LEU A 35 -4.20 8.27 4.66
C LEU A 35 -3.29 7.57 5.66
N ALA A 36 -2.17 8.18 6.01
CA ALA A 36 -1.32 7.75 7.10
C ALA A 36 -1.27 8.87 8.15
N PHE A 37 -2.04 8.75 9.22
CA PHE A 37 -2.19 9.79 10.23
C PHE A 37 -0.85 10.32 10.75
N THR A 38 0.06 9.43 11.13
CA THR A 38 1.37 9.79 11.68
C THR A 38 2.30 10.49 10.68
N LYS A 39 2.00 10.43 9.40
CA LYS A 39 2.81 11.07 8.34
C LYS A 39 2.14 12.30 7.73
N ALA A 40 0.81 12.28 7.60
CA ALA A 40 0.05 13.27 6.84
C ALA A 40 -0.66 14.33 7.70
N ILE A 41 -0.96 14.01 8.97
CA ILE A 41 -1.77 14.91 9.81
C ILE A 41 -0.90 15.70 10.79
N GLU A 42 -1.12 17.00 10.86
CA GLU A 42 -0.43 17.88 11.82
C GLU A 42 -0.74 17.47 13.26
N GLY A 43 0.28 17.55 14.12
CA GLY A 43 0.15 17.24 15.55
C GLY A 43 0.13 15.74 15.86
N VAL A 44 -0.05 14.85 14.89
CA VAL A 44 -0.03 13.40 15.10
C VAL A 44 1.38 12.87 14.98
N LYS A 45 1.97 12.44 16.11
CA LYS A 45 3.33 11.88 16.18
C LYS A 45 3.32 10.36 16.32
N SER A 46 2.25 9.82 16.89
CA SER A 46 2.07 8.39 17.15
C SER A 46 0.60 8.00 16.94
N TYR A 47 0.32 6.71 16.89
CA TYR A 47 -1.06 6.22 16.81
C TYR A 47 -1.91 6.56 18.05
N ALA A 48 -1.28 6.80 19.20
CA ALA A 48 -1.98 7.23 20.41
C ALA A 48 -2.57 8.66 20.29
N ASP A 49 -2.06 9.46 19.35
CA ASP A 49 -2.57 10.82 19.10
C ASP A 49 -3.81 10.83 18.20
N VAL A 50 -4.19 9.68 17.63
CA VAL A 50 -5.37 9.54 16.76
C VAL A 50 -6.62 9.44 17.61
N THR A 51 -7.26 10.58 17.84
CA THR A 51 -8.49 10.68 18.65
C THR A 51 -9.76 10.45 17.83
N PRO A 52 -10.88 10.04 18.45
CA PRO A 52 -12.17 9.91 17.73
C PRO A 52 -12.61 11.20 17.02
N SER A 53 -12.34 12.37 17.60
CA SER A 53 -12.66 13.66 16.97
C SER A 53 -11.81 13.92 15.72
N LEU A 54 -10.55 13.51 15.73
CA LEU A 54 -9.66 13.61 14.55
C LEU A 54 -10.11 12.65 13.43
N VAL A 55 -10.53 11.44 13.78
CA VAL A 55 -11.08 10.46 12.84
C VAL A 55 -12.34 11.00 12.17
N GLU A 56 -13.25 11.59 12.95
CA GLU A 56 -14.46 12.20 12.42
C GLU A 56 -14.16 13.41 11.53
N ALA A 57 -13.19 14.27 11.90
CA ALA A 57 -12.74 15.37 11.06
C ALA A 57 -12.17 14.87 9.72
N ALA A 58 -11.35 13.83 9.72
CA ALA A 58 -10.80 13.24 8.49
C ALA A 58 -11.91 12.64 7.62
N ARG A 59 -12.89 11.93 8.21
CA ARG A 59 -14.05 11.39 7.50
C ARG A 59 -14.92 12.49 6.89
N ALA A 60 -15.18 13.55 7.63
CA ALA A 60 -15.95 14.70 7.14
C ALA A 60 -15.22 15.43 6.00
N ALA A 61 -13.92 15.64 6.13
CA ALA A 61 -13.07 16.26 5.11
C ALA A 61 -13.01 15.44 3.82
N SER A 62 -12.86 14.11 3.95
CA SER A 62 -12.92 13.15 2.83
C SER A 62 -14.23 13.31 2.05
N LYS A 63 -15.38 13.32 2.75
CA LYS A 63 -16.69 13.48 2.15
C LYS A 63 -16.86 14.86 1.48
N ALA A 64 -16.46 15.93 2.16
CA ALA A 64 -16.59 17.31 1.64
C ALA A 64 -15.76 17.54 0.37
N SER A 65 -14.57 16.90 0.27
CA SER A 65 -13.67 17.02 -0.87
C SER A 65 -13.94 15.98 -1.98
N ASN A 66 -14.89 15.06 -1.78
CA ASN A 66 -15.14 13.93 -2.68
C ASN A 66 -13.87 13.11 -2.97
N VAL A 67 -13.06 12.87 -1.93
CA VAL A 67 -11.82 12.07 -1.99
C VAL A 67 -11.98 10.88 -1.03
N GLY A 68 -12.16 9.69 -1.57
CA GLY A 68 -12.32 8.46 -0.77
C GLY A 68 -11.04 8.07 -0.03
N ILE A 69 -11.17 7.42 1.12
CA ILE A 69 -10.03 6.83 1.83
C ILE A 69 -9.90 5.37 1.38
N ALA A 70 -9.02 5.14 0.43
CA ALA A 70 -8.79 3.79 -0.13
C ALA A 70 -8.01 2.90 0.85
N VAL A 71 -6.99 3.47 1.47
CA VAL A 71 -6.11 2.76 2.42
C VAL A 71 -5.90 3.63 3.66
N ASP A 72 -6.12 3.06 4.84
CA ASP A 72 -5.57 3.56 6.09
C ASP A 72 -4.16 2.98 6.25
N GLY A 73 -3.15 3.79 5.98
CA GLY A 73 -1.76 3.37 5.90
C GLY A 73 -1.12 3.23 7.28
N THR A 74 -0.85 2.01 7.71
CA THR A 74 -0.09 1.72 8.92
C THR A 74 1.36 1.42 8.55
N TYR A 75 2.29 2.30 8.96
CA TYR A 75 3.72 2.12 8.68
C TYR A 75 4.39 1.44 9.87
N VAL A 76 4.33 0.11 9.90
CA VAL A 76 4.80 -0.76 10.98
C VAL A 76 5.70 -1.88 10.46
N GLU A 77 6.48 -2.48 11.35
CA GLU A 77 7.47 -3.50 11.02
C GLU A 77 6.99 -4.89 11.49
N LEU A 78 6.10 -5.53 10.73
CA LEU A 78 5.43 -6.76 11.13
C LEU A 78 6.31 -8.02 11.16
N SER A 79 7.51 -7.95 10.59
CA SER A 79 8.37 -9.12 10.38
C SER A 79 9.63 -9.12 11.26
N TYR A 80 9.64 -8.38 12.36
CA TYR A 80 10.76 -8.46 13.31
C TYR A 80 10.85 -9.86 13.91
N ALA A 81 12.05 -10.47 13.84
CA ALA A 81 12.35 -11.73 14.53
C ALA A 81 12.40 -11.55 16.06
N ASP A 82 12.76 -10.35 16.52
CA ASP A 82 12.67 -9.95 17.93
C ASP A 82 11.20 -9.86 18.35
N GLU A 83 10.81 -10.72 19.27
CA GLU A 83 9.40 -10.90 19.67
C GLU A 83 8.83 -9.70 20.42
N GLU A 84 9.64 -8.96 21.20
CA GLU A 84 9.16 -7.77 21.90
C GLU A 84 8.90 -6.63 20.91
N LYS A 85 9.82 -6.41 19.96
CA LYS A 85 9.60 -5.44 18.87
C LYS A 85 8.41 -5.80 18.02
N ARG A 86 8.31 -7.07 17.62
CA ARG A 86 7.18 -7.57 16.82
C ARG A 86 5.84 -7.28 17.50
N LYS A 87 5.69 -7.65 18.78
CA LYS A 87 4.46 -7.41 19.56
C LYS A 87 4.14 -5.94 19.71
N ALA A 88 5.14 -5.09 19.87
CA ALA A 88 4.92 -3.65 19.93
C ALA A 88 4.36 -3.10 18.60
N GLU A 89 4.84 -3.61 17.46
CA GLU A 89 4.31 -3.23 16.15
C GLU A 89 2.89 -3.78 15.92
N VAL A 90 2.62 -5.02 16.31
CA VAL A 90 1.28 -5.61 16.26
C VAL A 90 0.28 -4.80 17.10
N ALA A 91 0.66 -4.39 18.30
CA ALA A 91 -0.21 -3.57 19.16
C ALA A 91 -0.59 -2.23 18.51
N LYS A 92 0.31 -1.62 17.73
CA LYS A 92 -0.01 -0.41 16.93
C LYS A 92 -1.10 -0.70 15.91
N VAL A 93 -0.99 -1.79 15.14
CA VAL A 93 -2.01 -2.18 14.16
C VAL A 93 -3.34 -2.45 14.83
N LEU A 94 -3.36 -3.25 15.90
CA LEU A 94 -4.58 -3.57 16.63
C LEU A 94 -5.30 -2.31 17.12
N SER A 95 -4.55 -1.27 17.55
CA SER A 95 -5.13 0.02 17.97
C SER A 95 -5.77 0.80 16.82
N GLN A 96 -5.38 0.53 15.57
CA GLN A 96 -5.87 1.25 14.38
C GLN A 96 -7.05 0.54 13.69
N ILE A 97 -7.37 -0.71 14.00
CA ILE A 97 -8.50 -1.40 13.39
C ILE A 97 -9.84 -0.65 13.61
N PRO A 98 -10.17 -0.17 14.83
CA PRO A 98 -11.38 0.65 15.04
C PRO A 98 -11.33 1.99 14.29
N VAL A 99 -10.14 2.56 14.10
CA VAL A 99 -9.94 3.81 13.36
C VAL A 99 -10.27 3.60 11.88
N ALA A 100 -9.70 2.59 11.24
CA ALA A 100 -9.97 2.25 9.84
C ALA A 100 -11.47 2.01 9.58
N LYS A 101 -12.14 1.29 10.51
CA LYS A 101 -13.58 1.08 10.47
C LYS A 101 -14.36 2.40 10.55
N ALA A 102 -14.02 3.26 11.49
CA ALA A 102 -14.70 4.55 11.69
C ALA A 102 -14.47 5.52 10.53
N LEU A 103 -13.29 5.48 9.90
CA LEU A 103 -12.99 6.23 8.67
C LEU A 103 -13.82 5.76 7.47
N GLY A 104 -14.26 4.51 7.45
CA GLY A 104 -14.80 3.86 6.27
C GLY A 104 -13.73 3.63 5.20
N ALA A 105 -12.49 3.37 5.61
CA ALA A 105 -11.39 3.05 4.70
C ALA A 105 -11.66 1.74 3.95
N GLY A 106 -11.22 1.66 2.69
CA GLY A 106 -11.35 0.45 1.88
C GLY A 106 -10.59 -0.73 2.47
N CYS A 107 -9.41 -0.47 3.02
CA CYS A 107 -8.62 -1.42 3.81
C CYS A 107 -7.65 -0.69 4.75
N MET A 108 -7.09 -1.41 5.71
CA MET A 108 -5.81 -1.05 6.31
C MET A 108 -4.67 -1.61 5.46
N GLY A 109 -3.55 -0.92 5.39
CA GLY A 109 -2.42 -1.37 4.59
C GLY A 109 -1.08 -1.22 5.30
N SER A 110 -0.18 -2.19 5.11
CA SER A 110 1.19 -2.14 5.61
C SER A 110 2.15 -2.87 4.68
N GLU A 111 3.34 -2.31 4.51
CA GLU A 111 4.50 -3.05 4.03
C GLU A 111 4.94 -4.08 5.09
N THR A 112 5.86 -4.97 4.72
CA THR A 112 6.57 -5.83 5.67
C THR A 112 7.92 -5.21 6.06
N THR A 113 8.65 -5.84 6.98
CA THR A 113 9.92 -5.27 7.47
C THR A 113 11.01 -5.29 6.41
N ASN A 114 11.67 -4.15 6.20
CA ASN A 114 12.90 -4.05 5.41
C ASN A 114 14.00 -4.88 6.08
N MET A 115 14.61 -5.80 5.33
CA MET A 115 15.63 -6.72 5.86
C MET A 115 16.89 -6.00 6.38
N ALA A 116 17.19 -4.80 5.88
CA ALA A 116 18.29 -3.99 6.39
C ALA A 116 18.09 -3.53 7.85
N LYS A 117 16.84 -3.52 8.37
CA LYS A 117 16.52 -3.17 9.76
C LYS A 117 16.79 -4.29 10.76
N GLN A 118 17.08 -5.50 10.28
CA GLN A 118 17.37 -6.67 11.11
C GLN A 118 18.53 -7.50 10.51
N PRO A 119 19.76 -6.94 10.52
CA PRO A 119 20.92 -7.62 9.97
C PRO A 119 21.17 -8.96 10.69
N GLY A 120 21.53 -9.99 9.91
CA GLY A 120 21.76 -11.34 10.42
C GLY A 120 20.52 -12.24 10.54
N ILE A 121 19.33 -11.68 10.37
CA ILE A 121 18.09 -12.46 10.31
C ILE A 121 17.84 -12.91 8.87
N SER A 122 17.52 -14.18 8.66
CA SER A 122 17.15 -14.68 7.34
C SER A 122 15.73 -14.25 6.95
N ARG A 123 15.44 -14.18 5.62
CA ARG A 123 14.08 -13.92 5.15
C ARG A 123 13.07 -14.95 5.67
N LYS A 124 13.48 -16.20 5.80
CA LYS A 124 12.62 -17.25 6.35
C LYS A 124 12.18 -16.93 7.78
N GLU A 125 13.11 -16.58 8.67
CA GLU A 125 12.80 -16.17 10.05
C GLU A 125 11.89 -14.93 10.09
N ALA A 126 12.15 -13.95 9.21
CA ALA A 126 11.32 -12.76 9.10
C ALA A 126 9.90 -13.08 8.57
N GLN A 127 9.77 -14.02 7.62
CA GLN A 127 8.47 -14.49 7.13
C GLN A 127 7.70 -15.27 8.20
N GLU A 128 8.36 -16.11 8.98
CA GLU A 128 7.76 -16.78 10.13
C GLU A 128 7.25 -15.77 11.18
N ALA A 129 8.02 -14.69 11.43
CA ALA A 129 7.57 -13.60 12.28
C ALA A 129 6.36 -12.86 11.71
N LEU A 130 6.33 -12.61 10.39
CA LEU A 130 5.17 -12.02 9.71
C LEU A 130 3.91 -12.87 9.91
N LEU A 131 4.01 -14.20 9.72
CA LEU A 131 2.88 -15.10 9.92
C LEU A 131 2.35 -15.04 11.37
N ARG A 132 3.25 -14.97 12.39
CA ARG A 132 2.82 -14.77 13.77
C ARG A 132 2.10 -13.43 13.97
N SER A 133 2.62 -12.34 13.40
CA SER A 133 1.98 -11.03 13.48
C SER A 133 0.58 -11.02 12.86
N LEU A 134 0.45 -11.60 11.66
CA LEU A 134 -0.84 -11.71 10.98
C LEU A 134 -1.81 -12.62 11.75
N GLY A 135 -1.31 -13.68 12.39
CA GLY A 135 -2.11 -14.55 13.25
C GLY A 135 -2.74 -13.82 14.45
N GLU A 136 -2.11 -12.74 14.93
CA GLU A 136 -2.66 -11.88 15.99
C GLU A 136 -3.57 -10.77 15.46
N ILE A 137 -3.29 -10.24 14.26
CA ILE A 137 -4.02 -9.11 13.66
C ILE A 137 -5.33 -9.56 13.01
N LEU A 138 -5.31 -10.64 12.22
CA LEU A 138 -6.42 -11.01 11.36
C LEU A 138 -7.70 -11.38 12.12
N PRO A 139 -7.66 -12.08 13.27
CA PRO A 139 -8.89 -12.33 14.04
C PRO A 139 -9.62 -11.04 14.45
N ALA A 140 -8.87 -10.00 14.85
CA ALA A 140 -9.47 -8.71 15.21
C ALA A 140 -10.01 -7.96 13.98
N CYS A 141 -9.34 -8.09 12.83
CA CYS A 141 -9.85 -7.57 11.56
C CYS A 141 -11.14 -8.26 11.13
N GLU A 142 -11.23 -9.57 11.27
CA GLU A 142 -12.42 -10.37 10.95
C GLU A 142 -13.59 -10.01 11.85
N GLU A 143 -13.37 -9.89 13.16
CA GLU A 143 -14.39 -9.48 14.12
C GLU A 143 -14.99 -8.11 13.80
N GLN A 144 -14.16 -7.18 13.34
CA GLN A 144 -14.61 -5.81 13.03
C GLN A 144 -15.02 -5.62 11.56
N GLY A 145 -14.81 -6.59 10.69
CA GLY A 145 -15.12 -6.51 9.27
C GLY A 145 -14.18 -5.57 8.51
N VAL A 146 -12.91 -5.42 8.97
CA VAL A 146 -11.89 -4.59 8.34
C VAL A 146 -10.98 -5.46 7.48
N LEU A 147 -10.71 -5.04 6.25
CA LEU A 147 -9.72 -5.70 5.41
C LEU A 147 -8.30 -5.24 5.81
N PHE A 148 -7.37 -6.18 5.88
CA PHE A 148 -5.96 -5.90 6.11
C PHE A 148 -5.16 -6.30 4.88
N ALA A 149 -4.46 -5.36 4.26
CA ALA A 149 -3.70 -5.60 3.05
C ALA A 149 -2.19 -5.53 3.31
N VAL A 150 -1.47 -6.54 2.84
CA VAL A 150 -0.01 -6.59 2.88
C VAL A 150 0.57 -6.18 1.53
N GLU A 151 1.72 -5.51 1.57
CA GLU A 151 2.42 -5.07 0.37
C GLU A 151 3.74 -5.82 0.18
N CYS A 152 3.97 -6.32 -1.02
CA CYS A 152 5.24 -6.94 -1.43
C CYS A 152 6.27 -5.87 -1.77
N VAL A 153 7.48 -6.00 -1.22
CA VAL A 153 8.61 -5.11 -1.55
C VAL A 153 9.87 -5.95 -1.71
N TYR A 154 10.55 -5.88 -2.86
CA TYR A 154 11.64 -6.81 -3.23
C TYR A 154 12.80 -6.88 -2.22
N TYR A 155 13.04 -5.86 -1.40
CA TYR A 155 14.06 -5.84 -0.35
C TYR A 155 13.51 -6.06 1.07
N HIS A 156 12.21 -6.37 1.23
CA HIS A 156 11.56 -6.69 2.51
C HIS A 156 11.51 -8.20 2.77
N ALA A 157 10.90 -8.57 3.90
CA ALA A 157 10.66 -9.97 4.28
C ALA A 157 9.76 -10.68 3.26
N MET A 158 8.65 -10.06 2.85
CA MET A 158 7.76 -10.54 1.79
C MET A 158 8.15 -9.85 0.47
N ASN A 159 8.99 -10.52 -0.34
CA ASN A 159 9.74 -9.91 -1.42
C ASN A 159 9.45 -10.44 -2.82
N THR A 160 8.62 -11.46 -2.94
CA THR A 160 8.28 -12.09 -4.23
C THR A 160 6.80 -12.50 -4.26
N PRO A 161 6.22 -12.74 -5.47
CA PRO A 161 4.87 -13.31 -5.58
C PRO A 161 4.70 -14.63 -4.85
N GLU A 162 5.74 -15.47 -4.83
CA GLU A 162 5.76 -16.74 -4.10
C GLU A 162 5.60 -16.52 -2.59
N ALA A 163 6.28 -15.51 -2.04
CA ALA A 163 6.16 -15.14 -0.63
C ALA A 163 4.76 -14.60 -0.30
N VAL A 164 4.17 -13.76 -1.17
CA VAL A 164 2.79 -13.30 -1.03
C VAL A 164 1.82 -14.48 -1.03
N LYS A 165 1.93 -15.37 -2.02
CA LYS A 165 1.09 -16.56 -2.11
C LYS A 165 1.21 -17.44 -0.87
N MET A 166 2.42 -17.69 -0.39
CA MET A 166 2.67 -18.45 0.83
C MET A 166 1.97 -17.84 2.04
N VAL A 167 2.04 -16.52 2.20
CA VAL A 167 1.36 -15.80 3.30
C VAL A 167 -0.15 -15.93 3.19
N LEU A 168 -0.72 -15.70 2.00
CA LEU A 168 -2.17 -15.82 1.77
C LEU A 168 -2.68 -17.24 2.02
N ASP A 169 -1.99 -18.26 1.50
CA ASP A 169 -2.37 -19.66 1.65
C ASP A 169 -2.26 -20.13 3.12
N THR A 170 -1.22 -19.67 3.84
CA THR A 170 -0.99 -20.05 5.24
C THR A 170 -2.02 -19.43 6.16
N MET A 171 -2.30 -18.13 5.98
CA MET A 171 -3.25 -17.44 6.83
C MET A 171 -4.70 -17.77 6.51
N ALA A 172 -5.02 -18.03 5.23
CA ALA A 172 -6.35 -18.41 4.73
C ALA A 172 -7.50 -17.52 5.25
N SER A 173 -7.21 -16.26 5.62
CA SER A 173 -8.18 -15.32 6.17
C SER A 173 -9.00 -14.66 5.06
N PRO A 174 -10.35 -14.55 5.23
CA PRO A 174 -11.18 -13.82 4.30
C PRO A 174 -10.93 -12.31 4.31
N ASN A 175 -10.24 -11.78 5.34
CA ASN A 175 -9.94 -10.37 5.48
C ASN A 175 -8.52 -9.99 5.06
N LEU A 176 -7.65 -10.97 4.74
CA LEU A 176 -6.31 -10.69 4.22
C LEU A 176 -6.36 -10.35 2.73
N ARG A 177 -5.73 -9.24 2.36
CA ARG A 177 -5.68 -8.69 1.00
C ARG A 177 -4.26 -8.28 0.62
N VAL A 178 -4.11 -7.78 -0.61
CA VAL A 178 -2.83 -7.37 -1.18
C VAL A 178 -2.94 -5.93 -1.70
N ILE A 179 -1.95 -5.11 -1.37
CA ILE A 179 -1.63 -3.90 -2.12
C ILE A 179 -0.61 -4.30 -3.17
N CYS A 180 -0.92 -4.05 -4.43
CA CYS A 180 -0.04 -4.32 -5.56
C CYS A 180 0.72 -3.04 -5.93
N ASP A 181 1.95 -2.90 -5.45
CA ASP A 181 2.84 -1.84 -5.94
C ASP A 181 3.69 -2.39 -7.09
N PHE A 182 3.44 -1.95 -8.31
CA PHE A 182 4.18 -2.43 -9.48
C PHE A 182 5.68 -2.23 -9.33
N ALA A 183 6.11 -1.08 -8.81
CA ALA A 183 7.53 -0.79 -8.64
C ALA A 183 8.18 -1.68 -7.57
N ASN A 184 7.49 -1.91 -6.44
CA ASN A 184 8.02 -2.69 -5.33
C ASN A 184 8.21 -4.18 -5.64
N TYR A 185 7.58 -4.73 -6.68
CA TYR A 185 7.85 -6.08 -7.18
C TYR A 185 9.12 -6.16 -8.03
N VAL A 186 9.58 -5.02 -8.56
CA VAL A 186 10.69 -5.00 -9.52
C VAL A 186 12.00 -4.70 -8.78
N GLY A 187 12.91 -5.68 -8.82
CA GLY A 187 14.30 -5.56 -8.41
C GLY A 187 15.25 -5.55 -9.61
N PRO A 188 16.54 -5.33 -9.41
CA PRO A 188 17.52 -5.30 -10.52
C PRO A 188 17.52 -6.59 -11.36
N GLU A 189 17.27 -7.73 -10.70
CA GLU A 189 17.30 -9.06 -11.33
C GLU A 189 16.12 -9.36 -12.24
N ASN A 190 15.01 -8.63 -12.09
CA ASN A 190 13.79 -8.83 -12.86
C ASN A 190 13.30 -7.56 -13.59
N ALA A 191 14.17 -6.57 -13.75
CA ALA A 191 13.84 -5.28 -14.37
C ALA A 191 13.55 -5.36 -15.88
N SER A 192 13.92 -6.45 -16.56
CA SER A 192 13.60 -6.61 -17.99
C SER A 192 12.10 -6.76 -18.23
N LEU A 193 11.60 -6.26 -19.37
CA LEU A 193 10.18 -6.32 -19.73
C LEU A 193 9.62 -7.76 -19.69
N ASP A 194 10.35 -8.72 -20.25
CA ASP A 194 9.91 -10.12 -20.25
C ASP A 194 9.85 -10.72 -18.84
N ALA A 195 10.75 -10.31 -17.94
CA ALA A 195 10.71 -10.77 -16.55
C ALA A 195 9.51 -10.16 -15.80
N GLN A 196 9.22 -8.88 -16.02
CA GLN A 196 8.06 -8.23 -15.45
C GLN A 196 6.74 -8.82 -15.98
N ARG A 197 6.65 -9.17 -17.28
CA ARG A 197 5.47 -9.85 -17.83
C ARG A 197 5.19 -11.18 -17.13
N ARG A 198 6.23 -12.00 -16.95
CA ARG A 198 6.09 -13.25 -16.17
C ARG A 198 5.73 -13.00 -14.70
N LEU A 199 6.15 -11.88 -14.15
CA LEU A 199 5.79 -11.46 -12.78
C LEU A 199 4.30 -11.15 -12.69
N TRP A 200 3.76 -10.36 -13.65
CA TRP A 200 2.35 -10.01 -13.68
C TRP A 200 1.46 -11.24 -13.93
N ASP A 201 1.89 -12.18 -14.76
CA ASP A 201 1.19 -13.46 -14.96
C ASP A 201 1.04 -14.23 -13.63
N LYS A 202 2.10 -14.31 -12.82
CA LYS A 202 2.05 -14.93 -11.49
C LYS A 202 1.13 -14.18 -10.54
N VAL A 203 1.29 -12.86 -10.42
CA VAL A 203 0.47 -12.00 -9.55
C VAL A 203 -1.01 -12.18 -9.88
N GLY A 204 -1.37 -12.03 -11.14
CA GLY A 204 -2.75 -12.15 -11.59
C GLY A 204 -3.34 -13.54 -11.35
N SER A 205 -2.61 -14.60 -11.75
CA SER A 205 -3.13 -15.98 -11.66
C SER A 205 -3.18 -16.51 -10.23
N TRP A 206 -2.32 -16.05 -9.32
CA TRP A 206 -2.22 -16.61 -7.98
C TRP A 206 -3.08 -15.88 -6.94
N TYR A 207 -3.20 -14.56 -7.04
CA TYR A 207 -3.93 -13.76 -6.05
C TYR A 207 -4.47 -12.43 -6.58
N GLY A 208 -4.66 -12.31 -7.88
CA GLY A 208 -5.23 -11.10 -8.46
C GLY A 208 -6.59 -10.73 -7.87
N ASP A 209 -7.41 -11.71 -7.48
CA ASP A 209 -8.68 -11.52 -6.80
C ASP A 209 -8.55 -10.93 -5.38
N LYS A 210 -7.35 -10.97 -4.80
CA LYS A 210 -7.05 -10.41 -3.47
C LYS A 210 -6.53 -8.97 -3.50
N ILE A 211 -6.22 -8.43 -4.69
CA ILE A 211 -5.74 -7.05 -4.83
C ILE A 211 -6.87 -6.08 -4.51
N VAL A 212 -6.65 -5.15 -3.57
CA VAL A 212 -7.63 -4.14 -3.15
C VAL A 212 -7.18 -2.71 -3.40
N ALA A 213 -5.89 -2.50 -3.62
CA ALA A 213 -5.31 -1.22 -4.01
C ALA A 213 -4.05 -1.44 -4.85
N VAL A 214 -3.71 -0.47 -5.67
CA VAL A 214 -2.51 -0.46 -6.50
C VAL A 214 -1.70 0.77 -6.14
N HIS A 215 -0.40 0.60 -5.89
CA HIS A 215 0.53 1.72 -5.80
C HIS A 215 1.24 1.93 -7.14
N PHE A 216 1.47 3.20 -7.45
CA PHE A 216 1.97 3.63 -8.74
C PHE A 216 3.06 4.68 -8.56
N LYS A 217 4.32 4.29 -8.73
CA LYS A 217 5.49 5.18 -8.63
C LYS A 217 6.52 4.86 -9.68
N GLY A 218 7.39 5.81 -9.99
CA GLY A 218 8.51 5.64 -10.91
C GLY A 218 9.77 5.22 -10.17
N GLN A 219 10.46 4.22 -10.73
CA GLN A 219 11.80 3.81 -10.26
C GLN A 219 12.67 3.35 -11.41
N ASN A 220 13.97 3.37 -11.18
CA ASN A 220 14.96 2.79 -12.07
C ASN A 220 16.19 2.34 -11.25
N PHE A 221 17.16 1.73 -11.91
CA PHE A 221 18.36 1.21 -11.27
C PHE A 221 19.62 1.79 -11.92
N GLN A 222 20.60 2.14 -11.07
CA GLN A 222 21.95 2.46 -11.52
C GLN A 222 22.64 1.19 -12.08
N PRO A 223 23.74 1.30 -12.83
CA PRO A 223 24.48 0.13 -13.33
C PRO A 223 24.96 -0.83 -12.24
N ASP A 224 25.12 -0.37 -11.00
CA ASP A 224 25.49 -1.18 -9.84
C ASP A 224 24.28 -1.83 -9.14
N GLY A 225 23.07 -1.65 -9.68
CA GLY A 225 21.82 -2.16 -9.12
C GLY A 225 21.20 -1.28 -8.03
N THR A 226 21.78 -0.11 -7.72
CA THR A 226 21.19 0.81 -6.74
C THR A 226 19.89 1.40 -7.26
N LEU A 227 18.81 1.24 -6.49
CA LEU A 227 17.50 1.81 -6.77
C LEU A 227 17.53 3.34 -6.65
N TYR A 228 16.84 4.02 -7.57
CA TYR A 228 16.50 5.44 -7.43
C TYR A 228 15.10 5.75 -7.95
N SER A 229 14.45 6.72 -7.32
CA SER A 229 13.14 7.24 -7.78
C SER A 229 13.30 8.08 -9.04
N THR A 230 12.32 7.99 -9.95
CA THR A 230 12.30 8.74 -11.20
C THR A 230 10.90 9.24 -11.51
N SER A 231 10.74 10.00 -12.60
CA SER A 231 9.42 10.32 -13.14
C SER A 231 8.70 9.03 -13.57
N LEU A 232 7.38 9.11 -13.76
CA LEU A 232 6.62 7.96 -14.24
C LEU A 232 7.05 7.57 -15.66
N GLU A 233 7.34 8.58 -16.48
CA GLU A 233 7.73 8.42 -17.88
C GLU A 233 9.09 7.76 -18.06
N ASP A 234 10.02 7.99 -17.11
CA ASP A 234 11.40 7.46 -17.14
C ASP A 234 11.56 6.15 -16.37
N SER A 235 10.46 5.60 -15.88
CA SER A 235 10.46 4.38 -15.06
C SER A 235 10.77 3.13 -15.87
N CYS A 236 11.50 2.19 -15.26
CA CYS A 236 11.69 0.85 -15.84
C CYS A 236 10.50 -0.09 -15.63
N VAL A 237 9.45 0.35 -14.94
CA VAL A 237 8.28 -0.47 -14.61
C VAL A 237 7.37 -0.68 -15.81
N ASP A 238 7.00 -1.92 -16.10
CA ASP A 238 6.02 -2.27 -17.13
C ASP A 238 4.57 -2.02 -16.65
N TYR A 239 4.17 -0.75 -16.64
CA TYR A 239 2.79 -0.38 -16.26
C TYR A 239 1.76 -0.98 -17.23
N ALA A 240 2.07 -1.05 -18.52
CA ALA A 240 1.15 -1.59 -19.53
C ALA A 240 0.78 -3.05 -19.20
N GLY A 241 1.79 -3.90 -18.97
CA GLY A 241 1.57 -5.30 -18.59
C GLY A 241 0.87 -5.44 -17.23
N GLY A 242 1.22 -4.60 -16.26
CA GLY A 242 0.55 -4.57 -14.96
C GLY A 242 -0.94 -4.25 -15.08
N PHE A 243 -1.31 -3.23 -15.85
CA PHE A 243 -2.73 -2.90 -16.08
C PHE A 243 -3.45 -3.91 -16.96
N GLU A 244 -2.78 -4.55 -17.92
CA GLU A 244 -3.36 -5.65 -18.69
C GLU A 244 -3.76 -6.81 -17.77
N MET A 245 -2.91 -7.16 -16.81
CA MET A 245 -3.22 -8.12 -15.76
C MET A 245 -4.42 -7.64 -14.91
N LEU A 246 -4.41 -6.40 -14.40
CA LEU A 246 -5.48 -5.89 -13.54
C LEU A 246 -6.85 -5.84 -14.23
N ARG A 247 -6.91 -5.58 -15.55
CA ARG A 247 -8.17 -5.58 -16.31
C ARG A 247 -8.88 -6.92 -16.30
N GLN A 248 -8.17 -8.02 -16.05
CA GLN A 248 -8.74 -9.37 -15.99
C GLN A 248 -9.29 -9.72 -14.60
N MET A 249 -9.09 -8.84 -13.60
CA MET A 249 -9.48 -9.12 -12.22
C MET A 249 -10.98 -8.92 -12.00
N PRO A 250 -11.58 -9.64 -11.02
CA PRO A 250 -13.02 -9.65 -10.78
C PRO A 250 -13.55 -8.43 -10.03
N GLN A 251 -12.67 -7.59 -9.46
CA GLN A 251 -13.07 -6.41 -8.66
C GLN A 251 -13.88 -5.42 -9.51
N ALA A 252 -14.92 -4.83 -8.92
CA ALA A 252 -15.73 -3.81 -9.61
C ALA A 252 -14.95 -2.50 -9.78
N SER A 253 -14.11 -2.14 -8.80
CA SER A 253 -13.23 -0.97 -8.85
C SER A 253 -11.92 -1.24 -8.11
N LEU A 254 -10.86 -0.54 -8.54
CA LEU A 254 -9.54 -0.58 -7.91
C LEU A 254 -8.98 0.84 -7.76
N PRO A 255 -8.68 1.29 -6.54
CA PRO A 255 -7.92 2.51 -6.32
C PRO A 255 -6.47 2.32 -6.80
N VAL A 256 -5.98 3.29 -7.58
CA VAL A 256 -4.61 3.37 -8.08
C VAL A 256 -3.97 4.62 -7.50
N LEU A 257 -3.08 4.45 -6.54
CA LEU A 257 -2.53 5.50 -5.72
C LEU A 257 -1.15 5.91 -6.20
N ARG A 258 -1.02 7.14 -6.68
CA ARG A 258 0.28 7.75 -6.99
C ARG A 258 1.08 7.92 -5.69
N GLU A 259 2.20 7.25 -5.57
CA GLU A 259 3.20 7.46 -4.53
C GLU A 259 4.31 8.38 -4.98
N GLU A 260 4.93 9.10 -4.05
CA GLU A 260 5.92 10.15 -4.34
C GLU A 260 5.33 11.26 -5.24
N ALA A 261 4.03 11.54 -5.02
CA ALA A 261 3.33 12.56 -5.78
C ALA A 261 3.92 13.94 -5.48
N VAL A 262 4.21 14.68 -6.54
CA VAL A 262 4.56 16.10 -6.43
C VAL A 262 3.31 16.90 -6.79
N PRO A 263 2.69 17.64 -5.86
CA PRO A 263 1.42 18.35 -6.11
C PRO A 263 1.44 19.22 -7.37
N ALA A 264 2.56 19.89 -7.65
CA ALA A 264 2.73 20.72 -8.85
C ALA A 264 2.73 19.91 -10.17
N ARG A 265 2.94 18.60 -10.12
CA ARG A 265 2.92 17.67 -11.26
C ARG A 265 1.65 16.81 -11.33
N ALA A 266 0.71 16.97 -10.41
CA ALA A 266 -0.46 16.12 -10.30
C ALA A 266 -1.24 15.97 -11.62
N ALA A 267 -1.42 17.05 -12.36
CA ALA A 267 -2.13 17.01 -13.65
C ALA A 267 -1.41 16.15 -14.70
N SER A 268 -0.08 16.25 -14.81
CA SER A 268 0.71 15.41 -15.73
C SER A 268 0.75 13.96 -15.28
N ASP A 269 0.93 13.71 -13.98
CA ASP A 269 0.93 12.34 -13.42
C ASP A 269 -0.44 11.66 -13.65
N ILE A 270 -1.55 12.35 -13.39
CA ILE A 270 -2.90 11.84 -13.66
C ILE A 270 -3.10 11.56 -15.17
N ALA A 271 -2.63 12.46 -16.04
CA ALA A 271 -2.74 12.25 -17.49
C ALA A 271 -1.94 11.01 -17.95
N PHE A 272 -0.75 10.79 -17.39
CA PHE A 272 0.05 9.60 -17.65
C PHE A 272 -0.64 8.34 -17.14
N MET A 273 -1.12 8.32 -15.90
CA MET A 273 -1.81 7.17 -15.30
C MET A 273 -3.06 6.78 -16.11
N LYS A 274 -3.81 7.76 -16.63
CA LYS A 274 -5.01 7.52 -17.45
C LYS A 274 -4.72 6.79 -18.76
N GLN A 275 -3.50 6.80 -19.29
CA GLN A 275 -3.13 6.03 -20.48
C GLN A 275 -3.26 4.52 -20.24
N PHE A 276 -3.11 4.10 -19.00
CA PHE A 276 -3.22 2.69 -18.59
C PHE A 276 -4.53 2.39 -17.87
N ALA A 277 -5.11 3.35 -17.18
CA ALA A 277 -6.29 3.20 -16.32
C ALA A 277 -7.64 3.48 -17.05
N SER A 278 -7.62 3.71 -18.35
CA SER A 278 -8.82 3.92 -19.18
C SER A 278 -9.32 2.61 -19.81
#